data_d6184d515ecda262379fecae990d57a3
#
_entry.id   d6184d515ecda262379fecae990d57a3
#
_cell.length_a   1.000
_cell.length_b   1.000
_cell.length_c   1.000
_cell.angle_alpha   90.00
_cell.angle_beta   90.00
_cell.angle_gamma   90.00
#
_symmetry.space_group_name_H-M   'P 1'
#
loop_
_entity.id
_entity.type
_entity.pdbx_description
1 polymer ?
#
loop_
_entity_poly.entity_id
_entity_poly.type
_entity_poly.pdbx_seq_one_letter_code
_entity_poly.pdbx_strand_id
1 'polypeptide(L)'
;MFKLPRYYSPMAQVVLVGFVCFLCPAMFNALNGMGGGGQVDRTTGNNANTALYCTFVVFGILGGAIVNLCGVRWTIFGSGLTYALYSGSYIYLNHTGNGAFTIAAGGLLGVGAGILWAAQGMIMVSYPREEEKAHYIAVFWIVFNLGGVVGGILPFAINYHSDTDSLSDGVYVAFVILECLGAALGLALAPPAKVTRDDGSSVVLVKYTNAGKEAVEILKLFMNPMMLALLPMCFASNFFYSYQYGPVNASIFNIRTRGFNNIFYWGAQMASAYALSFLLDNPRMTRRTRGLIAVAIVAVFFNAIWGGTLKLQQKYTHGPLPSGEPTDYPGGLIDFLDSKRAAGPIVLYTLYGVGDALYQNLAYWIIGSLTNDNQKLSRYAGFYKGIQSLGATVAWQLDAKNVSYMNQLIGNWVLLGISLFPMLYMAATLKDHSDDDVGETKSQYLAEGDDDTVKQV
;
A
#
# COMPACT_ATOMS: atom_id res chain seq x y z
N MET A 1 24.63 -17.21 -15.32
CA MET A 1 25.32 -15.96 -14.96
C MET A 1 24.32 -14.83 -15.15
N PHE A 2 23.81 -14.24 -14.06
CA PHE A 2 22.89 -13.11 -14.13
C PHE A 2 23.64 -11.90 -14.72
N LYS A 3 23.29 -11.47 -15.94
CA LYS A 3 23.79 -10.20 -16.49
C LYS A 3 23.02 -9.08 -15.81
N LEU A 4 23.71 -8.17 -15.12
CA LEU A 4 23.09 -6.95 -14.62
C LEU A 4 22.51 -6.16 -15.79
N PRO A 5 21.28 -5.63 -15.66
CA PRO A 5 20.67 -4.83 -16.72
C PRO A 5 21.49 -3.55 -16.96
N ARG A 6 21.51 -3.08 -18.21
CA ARG A 6 22.16 -1.80 -18.54
C ARG A 6 21.53 -0.67 -17.73
N TYR A 7 22.32 0.28 -17.24
CA TYR A 7 21.82 1.38 -16.40
C TYR A 7 20.62 2.13 -17.02
N TYR A 8 20.66 2.40 -18.32
CA TYR A 8 19.57 3.06 -19.04
C TYR A 8 18.46 2.10 -19.51
N SER A 9 18.47 0.85 -19.09
CA SER A 9 17.36 -0.06 -19.40
C SER A 9 16.16 0.20 -18.50
N PRO A 10 14.93 -0.02 -18.98
CA PRO A 10 13.71 0.10 -18.17
C PRO A 10 13.77 -0.72 -16.89
N MET A 11 14.25 -1.97 -16.94
CA MET A 11 14.35 -2.85 -15.78
C MET A 11 15.28 -2.27 -14.71
N ALA A 12 16.43 -1.70 -15.09
CA ALA A 12 17.33 -1.07 -14.10
C ALA A 12 16.64 0.10 -13.38
N GLN A 13 15.86 0.90 -14.11
CA GLN A 13 15.14 2.03 -13.52
C GLN A 13 13.99 1.57 -12.60
N VAL A 14 13.30 0.49 -12.96
CA VAL A 14 12.25 -0.11 -12.12
C VAL A 14 12.84 -0.69 -10.82
N VAL A 15 13.99 -1.36 -10.92
CA VAL A 15 14.71 -1.85 -9.73
C VAL A 15 15.18 -0.69 -8.85
N LEU A 16 15.72 0.40 -9.45
CA LEU A 16 16.12 1.59 -8.69
C LEU A 16 14.94 2.22 -7.96
N VAL A 17 13.79 2.43 -8.62
CA VAL A 17 12.62 2.98 -7.93
C VAL A 17 12.06 1.98 -6.90
N GLY A 18 12.20 0.69 -7.15
CA GLY A 18 11.91 -0.36 -6.16
C GLY A 18 12.74 -0.19 -4.88
N PHE A 19 14.04 0.07 -5.02
CA PHE A 19 14.91 0.34 -3.87
C PHE A 19 14.62 1.68 -3.20
N VAL A 20 14.19 2.71 -3.92
CA VAL A 20 13.67 3.94 -3.28
C VAL A 20 12.46 3.61 -2.42
N CYS A 21 11.52 2.83 -2.94
CA CYS A 21 10.33 2.42 -2.19
C CYS A 21 10.66 1.45 -1.04
N PHE A 22 11.68 0.62 -1.19
CA PHE A 22 12.24 -0.19 -0.11
C PHE A 22 12.76 0.67 1.05
N LEU A 23 13.48 1.76 0.73
CA LEU A 23 14.17 2.60 1.72
C LEU A 23 13.28 3.72 2.30
N CYS A 24 12.20 4.13 1.64
CA CYS A 24 11.30 5.18 2.10
C CYS A 24 9.93 4.63 2.50
N PRO A 25 8.96 4.34 1.59
CA PRO A 25 7.64 3.87 1.99
C PRO A 25 7.64 2.59 2.83
N ALA A 26 8.56 1.65 2.58
CA ALA A 26 8.57 0.41 3.34
C ALA A 26 9.10 0.60 4.77
N MET A 27 10.09 1.49 4.99
CA MET A 27 10.53 1.87 6.33
C MET A 27 9.41 2.57 7.12
N PHE A 28 8.71 3.50 6.48
CA PHE A 28 7.50 4.13 7.04
C PHE A 28 6.43 3.08 7.42
N ASN A 29 6.17 2.11 6.55
CA ASN A 29 5.20 1.04 6.83
C ASN A 29 5.62 0.20 8.05
N ALA A 30 6.91 -0.12 8.17
CA ALA A 30 7.45 -0.84 9.32
C ALA A 30 7.31 -0.02 10.61
N LEU A 31 7.60 1.28 10.57
CA LEU A 31 7.43 2.19 11.69
C LEU A 31 5.96 2.29 12.12
N ASN A 32 5.03 2.44 11.18
CA ASN A 32 3.61 2.44 11.46
C ASN A 32 3.11 1.11 12.04
N GLY A 33 3.63 0.00 11.52
CA GLY A 33 3.31 -1.33 12.00
C GLY A 33 3.68 -1.56 13.46
N MET A 34 4.60 -0.75 14.03
CA MET A 34 4.90 -0.77 15.47
C MET A 34 3.72 -0.25 16.32
N GLY A 35 2.75 0.43 15.70
CA GLY A 35 1.64 1.11 16.35
C GLY A 35 2.03 2.45 16.97
N GLY A 36 1.33 3.52 16.57
CA GLY A 36 1.60 4.88 17.03
C GLY A 36 3.04 5.36 16.78
N GLY A 37 3.71 4.82 15.73
CA GLY A 37 5.13 5.09 15.48
C GLY A 37 6.07 4.51 16.55
N GLY A 38 5.62 3.48 17.29
CA GLY A 38 6.40 2.85 18.35
C GLY A 38 6.40 3.62 19.68
N GLN A 39 5.51 4.60 19.85
CA GLN A 39 5.32 5.34 21.10
C GLN A 39 4.40 4.59 22.07
N VAL A 40 4.51 4.90 23.37
CA VAL A 40 3.57 4.42 24.40
C VAL A 40 2.21 5.09 24.18
N ASP A 41 2.18 6.44 24.11
CA ASP A 41 0.97 7.17 23.70
C ASP A 41 0.89 7.26 22.17
N ARG A 42 -0.12 6.59 21.63
CA ARG A 42 -0.34 6.50 20.19
C ARG A 42 -1.09 7.68 19.59
N THR A 43 -1.62 8.56 20.40
CA THR A 43 -2.49 9.67 19.97
C THR A 43 -1.80 10.56 18.94
N THR A 44 -0.53 10.92 19.22
CA THR A 44 0.27 11.74 18.29
C THR A 44 0.50 11.03 16.96
N GLY A 45 0.91 9.76 16.97
CA GLY A 45 1.13 8.96 15.76
C GLY A 45 -0.15 8.78 14.94
N ASN A 46 -1.27 8.52 15.60
CA ASN A 46 -2.58 8.39 14.95
C ASN A 46 -3.05 9.70 14.31
N ASN A 47 -2.86 10.84 14.98
CA ASN A 47 -3.16 12.16 14.42
C ASN A 47 -2.21 12.50 13.26
N ALA A 48 -0.94 12.13 13.34
CA ALA A 48 0.02 12.29 12.26
C ALA A 48 -0.36 11.46 11.02
N ASN A 49 -0.80 10.21 11.21
CA ASN A 49 -1.33 9.38 10.14
C ASN A 49 -2.63 9.94 9.55
N THR A 50 -3.53 10.47 10.38
CA THR A 50 -4.73 11.17 9.90
C THR A 50 -4.36 12.34 8.99
N ALA A 51 -3.42 13.20 9.42
CA ALA A 51 -2.93 14.33 8.62
C ALA A 51 -2.27 13.87 7.31
N LEU A 52 -1.47 12.79 7.38
CA LEU A 52 -0.83 12.17 6.23
C LEU A 52 -1.87 11.73 5.19
N TYR A 53 -2.83 10.91 5.59
CA TYR A 53 -3.79 10.37 4.63
C TYR A 53 -4.75 11.44 4.10
N CYS A 54 -5.10 12.47 4.89
CA CYS A 54 -5.84 13.64 4.39
C CYS A 54 -5.12 14.35 3.25
N THR A 55 -3.84 14.65 3.41
CA THR A 55 -3.05 15.32 2.35
C THR A 55 -2.75 14.38 1.19
N PHE A 56 -2.55 13.09 1.46
CA PHE A 56 -2.35 12.08 0.41
C PHE A 56 -3.55 12.00 -0.55
N VAL A 57 -4.79 12.12 -0.07
CA VAL A 57 -6.00 12.15 -0.95
C VAL A 57 -5.84 13.21 -2.04
N VAL A 58 -5.41 14.42 -1.66
CA VAL A 58 -5.27 15.56 -2.59
C VAL A 58 -4.06 15.39 -3.49
N PHE A 59 -2.89 15.13 -2.90
CA PHE A 59 -1.63 15.09 -3.64
C PHE A 59 -1.40 13.79 -4.40
N GLY A 60 -2.09 12.72 -4.07
CA GLY A 60 -2.15 11.51 -4.90
C GLY A 60 -2.83 11.78 -6.25
N ILE A 61 -3.85 12.64 -6.28
CA ILE A 61 -4.53 13.08 -7.51
C ILE A 61 -3.65 14.07 -8.31
N LEU A 62 -3.04 15.03 -7.62
CA LEU A 62 -2.24 16.09 -8.25
C LEU A 62 -0.81 15.66 -8.59
N GLY A 63 -0.35 14.54 -8.03
CA GLY A 63 1.05 14.10 -8.08
C GLY A 63 1.59 13.95 -9.50
N GLY A 64 0.81 13.41 -10.42
CA GLY A 64 1.22 13.26 -11.82
C GLY A 64 1.58 14.57 -12.50
N ALA A 65 0.86 15.64 -12.20
CA ALA A 65 1.15 16.97 -12.71
C ALA A 65 2.45 17.54 -12.13
N ILE A 66 2.65 17.34 -10.83
CA ILE A 66 3.88 17.81 -10.14
C ILE A 66 5.09 17.07 -10.72
N VAL A 67 4.98 15.75 -10.96
CA VAL A 67 6.03 14.95 -11.61
C VAL A 67 6.35 15.49 -13.02
N ASN A 68 5.35 15.89 -13.78
CA ASN A 68 5.55 16.45 -15.12
C ASN A 68 6.27 17.81 -15.10
N LEU A 69 6.01 18.63 -14.07
CA LEU A 69 6.64 19.95 -13.92
C LEU A 69 8.08 19.84 -13.38
N CYS A 70 8.29 19.06 -12.34
CA CYS A 70 9.56 18.97 -11.62
C CYS A 70 10.49 17.88 -12.16
N GLY A 71 9.94 16.92 -12.94
CA GLY A 71 10.64 15.74 -13.41
C GLY A 71 10.80 14.67 -12.34
N VAL A 72 10.84 13.39 -12.78
CA VAL A 72 10.80 12.20 -11.91
C VAL A 72 11.88 12.22 -10.82
N ARG A 73 13.12 12.59 -11.16
CA ARG A 73 14.29 12.55 -10.25
C ARG A 73 14.11 13.46 -9.03
N TRP A 74 13.85 14.73 -9.29
CA TRP A 74 13.72 15.75 -8.25
C TRP A 74 12.45 15.55 -7.42
N THR A 75 11.41 15.07 -8.05
CA THR A 75 10.15 14.72 -7.39
C THR A 75 10.36 13.58 -6.40
N ILE A 76 11.01 12.48 -6.82
CA ILE A 76 11.27 11.33 -5.96
C ILE A 76 12.24 11.70 -4.83
N PHE A 77 13.28 12.49 -5.11
CA PHE A 77 14.21 12.99 -4.10
C PHE A 77 13.50 13.80 -3.00
N GLY A 78 12.77 14.84 -3.42
CA GLY A 78 12.03 15.71 -2.47
C GLY A 78 10.98 14.94 -1.68
N SER A 79 10.25 14.04 -2.33
CA SER A 79 9.29 13.17 -1.67
C SER A 79 9.94 12.22 -0.67
N GLY A 80 11.09 11.62 -1.01
CA GLY A 80 11.84 10.75 -0.11
C GLY A 80 12.27 11.46 1.18
N LEU A 81 12.67 12.74 1.11
CA LEU A 81 13.04 13.52 2.28
C LEU A 81 11.88 13.74 3.26
N THR A 82 10.63 13.71 2.80
CA THR A 82 9.46 13.83 3.70
C THR A 82 9.31 12.60 4.60
N TYR A 83 9.73 11.41 4.15
CA TYR A 83 9.77 10.21 4.98
C TYR A 83 10.80 10.36 6.10
N ALA A 84 12.02 10.79 5.76
CA ALA A 84 13.07 11.03 6.76
C ALA A 84 12.67 12.12 7.77
N LEU A 85 12.00 13.17 7.33
CA LEU A 85 11.46 14.20 8.22
C LEU A 85 10.42 13.63 9.18
N TYR A 86 9.54 12.77 8.70
CA TYR A 86 8.51 12.13 9.53
C TYR A 86 9.15 11.21 10.59
N SER A 87 10.06 10.32 10.19
CA SER A 87 10.77 9.45 11.13
C SER A 87 11.60 10.25 12.13
N GLY A 88 12.30 11.30 11.69
CA GLY A 88 13.07 12.20 12.54
C GLY A 88 12.21 13.02 13.52
N SER A 89 10.95 13.28 13.19
CA SER A 89 10.04 14.01 14.09
C SER A 89 9.70 13.24 15.36
N TYR A 90 9.82 11.92 15.36
CA TYR A 90 9.63 11.10 16.57
C TYR A 90 10.80 11.24 17.55
N ILE A 91 12.01 11.52 17.07
CA ILE A 91 13.15 11.86 17.96
C ILE A 91 12.81 13.13 18.74
N TYR A 92 12.30 14.16 18.05
CA TYR A 92 11.86 15.39 18.70
C TYR A 92 10.73 15.12 19.71
N LEU A 93 9.76 14.26 19.35
CA LEU A 93 8.68 13.86 20.24
C LEU A 93 9.21 13.17 21.52
N ASN A 94 10.18 12.25 21.38
CA ASN A 94 10.79 11.56 22.53
C ASN A 94 11.42 12.53 23.53
N HIS A 95 12.05 13.60 23.04
CA HIS A 95 12.78 14.54 23.93
C HIS A 95 11.91 15.68 24.46
N THR A 96 10.84 16.06 23.76
CA THR A 96 10.05 17.24 24.14
C THR A 96 8.66 16.93 24.63
N GLY A 97 8.12 15.74 24.31
CA GLY A 97 6.72 15.38 24.52
C GLY A 97 5.72 16.15 23.65
N ASN A 98 6.20 17.02 22.73
CA ASN A 98 5.34 17.85 21.89
C ASN A 98 5.09 17.20 20.53
N GLY A 99 3.85 16.72 20.31
CA GLY A 99 3.42 16.04 19.10
C GLY A 99 3.14 16.95 17.89
N ALA A 100 3.10 18.27 18.05
CA ALA A 100 2.70 19.17 16.95
C ALA A 100 3.61 19.06 15.72
N PHE A 101 4.91 18.92 15.93
CA PHE A 101 5.87 18.75 14.83
C PHE A 101 5.66 17.41 14.12
N THR A 102 5.41 16.33 14.85
CA THR A 102 5.16 15.00 14.26
C THR A 102 3.87 14.99 13.43
N ILE A 103 2.81 15.67 13.89
CA ILE A 103 1.55 15.82 13.14
C ILE A 103 1.78 16.63 11.86
N ALA A 104 2.51 17.75 11.95
CA ALA A 104 2.85 18.56 10.77
C ALA A 104 3.73 17.78 9.77
N ALA A 105 4.72 17.03 10.26
CA ALA A 105 5.56 16.15 9.45
C ALA A 105 4.73 15.05 8.76
N GLY A 106 3.71 14.50 9.46
CA GLY A 106 2.76 13.57 8.87
C GLY A 106 1.99 14.19 7.69
N GLY A 107 1.46 15.40 7.86
CA GLY A 107 0.79 16.13 6.78
C GLY A 107 1.73 16.37 5.58
N LEU A 108 2.98 16.74 5.83
CA LEU A 108 3.97 16.94 4.77
C LEU A 108 4.37 15.60 4.11
N LEU A 109 4.46 14.53 4.89
CA LEU A 109 4.68 13.20 4.34
C LEU A 109 3.56 12.76 3.40
N GLY A 110 2.29 13.06 3.71
CA GLY A 110 1.19 12.74 2.81
C GLY A 110 1.28 13.46 1.46
N VAL A 111 1.78 14.70 1.44
CA VAL A 111 2.14 15.40 0.19
C VAL A 111 3.23 14.64 -0.56
N GLY A 112 4.35 14.34 0.09
CA GLY A 112 5.47 13.63 -0.52
C GLY A 112 5.09 12.22 -0.98
N ALA A 113 4.38 11.45 -0.15
CA ALA A 113 3.94 10.10 -0.49
C ALA A 113 3.00 10.09 -1.71
N GLY A 114 2.02 10.99 -1.76
CA GLY A 114 1.12 11.11 -2.92
C GLY A 114 1.88 11.34 -4.23
N ILE A 115 2.85 12.23 -4.19
CA ILE A 115 3.69 12.57 -5.35
C ILE A 115 4.63 11.41 -5.71
N LEU A 116 5.27 10.75 -4.71
CA LEU A 116 6.17 9.61 -4.93
C LEU A 116 5.45 8.46 -5.61
N TRP A 117 4.26 8.09 -5.09
CA TRP A 117 3.47 7.01 -5.67
C TRP A 117 2.96 7.33 -7.08
N ALA A 118 2.67 8.62 -7.38
CA ALA A 118 2.35 9.05 -8.73
C ALA A 118 3.57 8.90 -9.67
N ALA A 119 4.77 9.31 -9.24
CA ALA A 119 6.00 9.14 -10.00
C ALA A 119 6.34 7.67 -10.26
N GLN A 120 6.22 6.85 -9.23
CA GLN A 120 6.41 5.40 -9.34
C GLN A 120 5.41 4.78 -10.32
N GLY A 121 4.13 5.13 -10.21
CA GLY A 121 3.09 4.66 -11.12
C GLY A 121 3.37 5.03 -12.59
N MET A 122 3.83 6.26 -12.85
CA MET A 122 4.23 6.69 -14.20
C MET A 122 5.38 5.83 -14.77
N ILE A 123 6.38 5.49 -13.95
CA ILE A 123 7.48 4.61 -14.37
C ILE A 123 6.94 3.22 -14.70
N MET A 124 6.09 2.66 -13.83
CA MET A 124 5.54 1.30 -14.01
C MET A 124 4.64 1.16 -15.24
N VAL A 125 3.94 2.22 -15.62
CA VAL A 125 3.06 2.20 -16.79
C VAL A 125 3.84 2.47 -18.09
N SER A 126 4.84 3.38 -18.07
CA SER A 126 5.47 3.91 -19.27
C SER A 126 6.76 3.20 -19.69
N TYR A 127 7.49 2.58 -18.75
CA TYR A 127 8.81 2.02 -19.05
C TYR A 127 8.77 0.63 -19.68
N PRO A 128 8.01 -0.36 -19.13
CA PRO A 128 7.90 -1.67 -19.74
C PRO A 128 7.09 -1.65 -21.04
N ARG A 129 7.26 -2.68 -21.87
CA ARG A 129 6.31 -2.99 -22.93
C ARG A 129 5.06 -3.65 -22.32
N GLU A 130 3.96 -3.67 -23.07
CA GLU A 130 2.71 -4.32 -22.63
C GLU A 130 2.95 -5.78 -22.20
N GLU A 131 3.71 -6.52 -22.98
CA GLU A 131 4.02 -7.94 -22.74
C GLU A 131 4.85 -8.18 -21.48
N GLU A 132 5.64 -7.19 -21.06
CA GLU A 132 6.59 -7.27 -19.94
C GLU A 132 6.05 -6.63 -18.65
N LYS A 133 4.93 -5.91 -18.71
CA LYS A 133 4.40 -5.14 -17.56
C LYS A 133 4.24 -5.97 -16.29
N ALA A 134 3.66 -7.16 -16.41
CA ALA A 134 3.44 -8.04 -15.26
C ALA A 134 4.76 -8.42 -14.57
N HIS A 135 5.80 -8.74 -15.37
CA HIS A 135 7.12 -9.08 -14.84
C HIS A 135 7.78 -7.90 -14.11
N TYR A 136 7.71 -6.68 -14.68
CA TYR A 136 8.26 -5.47 -14.06
C TYR A 136 7.54 -5.11 -12.77
N ILE A 137 6.21 -5.23 -12.74
CA ILE A 137 5.40 -5.03 -11.55
C ILE A 137 5.79 -6.03 -10.46
N ALA A 138 5.94 -7.31 -10.81
CA ALA A 138 6.35 -8.34 -9.86
C ALA A 138 7.73 -8.05 -9.24
N VAL A 139 8.72 -7.69 -10.06
CA VAL A 139 10.07 -7.32 -9.57
C VAL A 139 9.99 -6.12 -8.62
N PHE A 140 9.26 -5.07 -8.98
CA PHE A 140 9.06 -3.91 -8.11
C PHE A 140 8.46 -4.31 -6.76
N TRP A 141 7.36 -5.07 -6.76
CA TRP A 141 6.67 -5.47 -5.55
C TRP A 141 7.51 -6.37 -4.65
N ILE A 142 8.33 -7.26 -5.23
CA ILE A 142 9.27 -8.08 -4.46
C ILE A 142 10.27 -7.18 -3.73
N VAL A 143 10.90 -6.25 -4.44
CA VAL A 143 11.90 -5.34 -3.85
C VAL A 143 11.24 -4.46 -2.77
N PHE A 144 10.09 -3.88 -3.05
CA PHE A 144 9.36 -3.02 -2.12
C PHE A 144 8.96 -3.75 -0.83
N ASN A 145 8.33 -4.91 -0.93
CA ASN A 145 7.86 -5.66 0.26
C ASN A 145 9.02 -6.23 1.09
N LEU A 146 10.13 -6.59 0.45
CA LEU A 146 11.34 -6.97 1.18
C LEU A 146 11.82 -5.85 2.11
N GLY A 147 11.58 -4.58 1.74
CA GLY A 147 11.84 -3.42 2.59
C GLY A 147 11.01 -3.45 3.88
N GLY A 148 9.75 -3.87 3.81
CA GLY A 148 8.89 -4.02 5.00
C GLY A 148 9.41 -5.09 5.96
N VAL A 149 9.92 -6.21 5.44
CA VAL A 149 10.57 -7.26 6.25
C VAL A 149 11.83 -6.73 6.92
N VAL A 150 12.72 -6.09 6.17
CA VAL A 150 13.96 -5.49 6.71
C VAL A 150 13.63 -4.38 7.71
N GLY A 151 12.64 -3.54 7.41
CA GLY A 151 12.14 -2.51 8.31
C GLY A 151 11.59 -3.07 9.63
N GLY A 152 11.02 -4.28 9.63
CA GLY A 152 10.62 -4.99 10.86
C GLY A 152 11.80 -5.56 11.64
N ILE A 153 12.88 -6.00 10.95
CA ILE A 153 14.09 -6.52 11.59
C ILE A 153 14.80 -5.43 12.40
N LEU A 154 14.83 -4.19 11.94
CA LEU A 154 15.53 -3.09 12.61
C LEU A 154 15.01 -2.83 14.04
N PRO A 155 13.71 -2.53 14.27
CA PRO A 155 13.21 -2.34 15.62
C PRO A 155 13.32 -3.61 16.46
N PHE A 156 13.15 -4.79 15.86
CA PHE A 156 13.34 -6.06 16.57
C PHE A 156 14.78 -6.22 17.09
N ALA A 157 15.78 -6.01 16.23
CA ALA A 157 17.18 -6.21 16.60
C ALA A 157 17.70 -5.15 17.57
N ILE A 158 17.38 -3.87 17.32
CA ILE A 158 17.87 -2.75 18.15
C ILE A 158 17.24 -2.78 19.53
N ASN A 159 15.96 -3.14 19.65
CA ASN A 159 15.25 -3.18 20.94
C ASN A 159 15.17 -4.60 21.53
N TYR A 160 15.98 -5.54 21.07
CA TYR A 160 15.92 -6.93 21.53
C TYR A 160 16.13 -7.08 23.05
N HIS A 161 17.05 -6.29 23.62
CA HIS A 161 17.35 -6.25 25.05
C HIS A 161 16.77 -5.02 25.77
N SER A 162 15.87 -4.28 25.10
CA SER A 162 15.26 -3.08 25.71
C SER A 162 14.12 -3.48 26.63
N ASP A 163 14.13 -2.91 27.83
CA ASP A 163 13.05 -3.05 28.83
C ASP A 163 12.02 -1.91 28.71
N THR A 164 12.15 -1.02 27.69
CA THR A 164 11.22 0.08 27.46
C THR A 164 10.05 -0.35 26.59
N ASP A 165 8.90 0.29 26.77
CA ASP A 165 7.69 0.06 25.97
C ASP A 165 7.62 0.94 24.71
N SER A 166 8.65 1.77 24.47
CA SER A 166 8.79 2.64 23.31
C SER A 166 10.06 2.34 22.50
N LEU A 167 10.05 2.73 21.23
CA LEU A 167 11.24 2.65 20.39
C LEU A 167 12.34 3.61 20.88
N SER A 168 13.57 3.11 20.88
CA SER A 168 14.75 3.93 21.15
C SER A 168 15.04 4.90 20.00
N ASP A 169 15.68 6.04 20.29
CA ASP A 169 16.12 7.00 19.28
C ASP A 169 17.00 6.37 18.19
N GLY A 170 17.76 5.33 18.54
CA GLY A 170 18.59 4.59 17.59
C GLY A 170 17.80 3.97 16.44
N VAL A 171 16.56 3.53 16.67
CA VAL A 171 15.69 3.00 15.62
C VAL A 171 15.24 4.12 14.67
N TYR A 172 14.81 5.25 15.21
CA TYR A 172 14.41 6.40 14.38
C TYR A 172 15.57 6.94 13.57
N VAL A 173 16.78 7.03 14.17
CA VAL A 173 18.00 7.43 13.45
C VAL A 173 18.31 6.46 12.32
N ALA A 174 18.19 5.15 12.54
CA ALA A 174 18.38 4.15 11.49
C ALA A 174 17.37 4.34 10.34
N PHE A 175 16.10 4.56 10.64
CA PHE A 175 15.09 4.87 9.61
C PHE A 175 15.42 6.16 8.86
N VAL A 176 15.76 7.25 9.54
CA VAL A 176 16.17 8.52 8.91
C VAL A 176 17.33 8.33 7.94
N ILE A 177 18.38 7.59 8.35
CA ILE A 177 19.52 7.32 7.48
C ILE A 177 19.09 6.55 6.23
N LEU A 178 18.30 5.49 6.38
CA LEU A 178 17.84 4.67 5.26
C LEU A 178 16.92 5.47 4.33
N GLU A 179 16.01 6.26 4.87
CA GLU A 179 15.10 7.10 4.10
C GLU A 179 15.84 8.24 3.36
N CYS A 180 16.87 8.84 3.98
CA CYS A 180 17.77 9.79 3.30
C CYS A 180 18.55 9.12 2.16
N LEU A 181 19.05 7.90 2.36
CA LEU A 181 19.70 7.12 1.31
C LEU A 181 18.71 6.79 0.18
N GLY A 182 17.47 6.43 0.51
CA GLY A 182 16.40 6.21 -0.47
C GLY A 182 16.08 7.45 -1.28
N ALA A 183 15.97 8.60 -0.62
CA ALA A 183 15.80 9.89 -1.29
C ALA A 183 16.98 10.17 -2.24
N ALA A 184 18.22 10.04 -1.76
CA ALA A 184 19.43 10.24 -2.57
C ALA A 184 19.48 9.28 -3.77
N LEU A 185 19.04 8.03 -3.61
CA LEU A 185 18.96 7.06 -4.69
C LEU A 185 17.97 7.51 -5.78
N GLY A 186 16.94 8.28 -5.44
CA GLY A 186 16.05 8.92 -6.40
C GLY A 186 16.78 9.82 -7.41
N LEU A 187 17.88 10.47 -7.00
CA LEU A 187 18.73 11.27 -7.90
C LEU A 187 19.52 10.40 -8.89
N ALA A 188 19.69 9.12 -8.60
CA ALA A 188 20.34 8.18 -9.52
C ALA A 188 19.41 7.69 -10.63
N LEU A 189 18.11 7.99 -10.61
CA LEU A 189 17.21 7.65 -11.70
C LEU A 189 17.63 8.36 -12.99
N ALA A 190 17.61 7.65 -14.12
CA ALA A 190 17.89 8.24 -15.40
C ALA A 190 16.76 9.19 -15.86
N PRO A 191 17.07 10.29 -16.55
CA PRO A 191 16.02 11.07 -17.21
C PRO A 191 15.26 10.17 -18.21
N PRO A 192 13.92 10.22 -18.26
CA PRO A 192 13.11 9.32 -19.10
C PRO A 192 13.54 9.29 -20.57
N ALA A 193 13.94 10.43 -21.12
CA ALA A 193 14.42 10.56 -22.52
C ALA A 193 15.72 9.78 -22.81
N LYS A 194 16.47 9.36 -21.76
CA LYS A 194 17.70 8.55 -21.91
C LYS A 194 17.45 7.07 -21.70
N VAL A 195 16.25 6.70 -21.27
CA VAL A 195 15.88 5.29 -21.05
C VAL A 195 15.48 4.68 -22.38
N THR A 196 16.20 3.63 -22.77
CA THR A 196 15.99 2.92 -24.04
C THR A 196 15.65 1.46 -23.77
N ARG A 197 14.60 0.99 -24.42
CA ARG A 197 14.19 -0.41 -24.38
C ARG A 197 15.17 -1.29 -25.19
N ASP A 198 15.05 -2.59 -25.05
CA ASP A 198 15.96 -3.52 -25.73
C ASP A 198 15.80 -3.51 -27.26
N ASP A 199 14.66 -3.05 -27.78
CA ASP A 199 14.42 -2.82 -29.21
C ASP A 199 14.96 -1.48 -29.73
N GLY A 200 15.59 -0.68 -28.85
CA GLY A 200 16.11 0.65 -29.21
C GLY A 200 15.06 1.76 -29.12
N SER A 201 13.80 1.47 -28.85
CA SER A 201 12.75 2.50 -28.68
C SER A 201 12.97 3.32 -27.41
N SER A 202 12.73 4.63 -27.49
CA SER A 202 12.79 5.53 -26.34
C SER A 202 11.52 5.44 -25.51
N VAL A 203 11.67 5.57 -24.19
CA VAL A 203 10.53 5.67 -23.28
C VAL A 203 9.90 7.05 -23.40
N VAL A 204 8.60 7.09 -23.66
CA VAL A 204 7.80 8.31 -23.64
C VAL A 204 6.90 8.26 -22.40
N LEU A 205 7.10 9.20 -21.46
CA LEU A 205 6.19 9.33 -20.33
C LEU A 205 4.82 9.79 -20.80
N VAL A 206 3.77 9.23 -20.18
CA VAL A 206 2.42 9.76 -20.32
C VAL A 206 2.42 11.20 -19.78
N LYS A 207 2.35 12.18 -20.68
CA LYS A 207 2.26 13.58 -20.30
C LYS A 207 0.83 13.90 -19.92
N TYR A 208 0.60 14.20 -18.67
CA TYR A 208 -0.63 14.85 -18.24
C TYR A 208 -0.55 16.32 -18.69
N THR A 209 -1.22 16.64 -19.76
CA THR A 209 -1.16 17.96 -20.39
C THR A 209 -1.79 19.07 -19.53
N ASN A 210 -2.66 18.70 -18.60
CA ASN A 210 -3.30 19.65 -17.69
C ASN A 210 -3.76 18.94 -16.40
N ALA A 211 -3.12 19.26 -15.27
CA ALA A 211 -3.44 18.68 -13.96
C ALA A 211 -4.90 18.92 -13.53
N GLY A 212 -5.42 20.11 -13.81
CA GLY A 212 -6.80 20.45 -13.48
C GLY A 212 -7.78 19.60 -14.30
N LYS A 213 -7.47 19.35 -15.56
CA LYS A 213 -8.31 18.47 -16.41
C LYS A 213 -8.30 17.04 -15.90
N GLU A 214 -7.13 16.49 -15.53
CA GLU A 214 -7.04 15.13 -14.98
C GLU A 214 -7.73 15.00 -13.62
N ALA A 215 -7.60 16.00 -12.75
CA ALA A 215 -8.34 16.06 -11.49
C ALA A 215 -9.86 16.03 -11.73
N VAL A 216 -10.36 16.81 -12.69
CA VAL A 216 -11.77 16.81 -13.07
C VAL A 216 -12.19 15.44 -13.63
N GLU A 217 -11.38 14.80 -14.47
CA GLU A 217 -11.68 13.46 -15.00
C GLU A 217 -11.73 12.39 -13.89
N ILE A 218 -10.85 12.48 -12.88
CA ILE A 218 -10.92 11.60 -11.70
C ILE A 218 -12.18 11.91 -10.89
N LEU A 219 -12.54 13.18 -10.69
CA LEU A 219 -13.77 13.55 -10.00
C LEU A 219 -15.03 13.08 -10.73
N LYS A 220 -15.04 13.04 -12.07
CA LYS A 220 -16.15 12.46 -12.84
C LYS A 220 -16.37 10.99 -12.56
N LEU A 221 -15.37 10.26 -12.03
CA LEU A 221 -15.55 8.85 -11.63
C LEU A 221 -16.57 8.69 -10.49
N PHE A 222 -16.78 9.73 -9.68
CA PHE A 222 -17.88 9.76 -8.72
C PHE A 222 -19.29 9.80 -9.36
N MET A 223 -19.38 9.99 -10.67
CA MET A 223 -20.61 9.86 -11.43
C MET A 223 -20.70 8.53 -12.19
N ASN A 224 -19.66 7.71 -12.16
CA ASN A 224 -19.62 6.41 -12.81
C ASN A 224 -20.24 5.35 -11.87
N PRO A 225 -21.37 4.70 -12.24
CA PRO A 225 -22.04 3.73 -11.36
C PRO A 225 -21.16 2.56 -10.95
N MET A 226 -20.24 2.12 -11.81
CA MET A 226 -19.30 1.04 -11.55
C MET A 226 -18.29 1.44 -10.49
N MET A 227 -17.72 2.66 -10.58
CA MET A 227 -16.79 3.19 -9.59
C MET A 227 -17.49 3.47 -8.26
N LEU A 228 -18.74 3.94 -8.29
CA LEU A 228 -19.56 4.11 -7.09
C LEU A 228 -19.83 2.77 -6.39
N ALA A 229 -20.13 1.73 -7.15
CA ALA A 229 -20.31 0.39 -6.59
C ALA A 229 -19.04 -0.13 -5.88
N LEU A 230 -17.84 0.25 -6.35
CA LEU A 230 -16.57 -0.15 -5.76
C LEU A 230 -16.13 0.72 -4.56
N LEU A 231 -16.83 1.80 -4.22
CA LEU A 231 -16.49 2.67 -3.09
C LEU A 231 -16.26 1.90 -1.77
N PRO A 232 -17.13 0.96 -1.34
CA PRO A 232 -16.91 0.22 -0.10
C PRO A 232 -15.61 -0.60 -0.13
N MET A 233 -15.29 -1.21 -1.27
CA MET A 233 -14.04 -1.95 -1.47
C MET A 233 -12.82 -1.04 -1.35
N CYS A 234 -12.83 0.09 -2.05
CA CYS A 234 -11.74 1.05 -2.02
C CYS A 234 -11.54 1.61 -0.62
N PHE A 235 -12.62 2.00 0.06
CA PHE A 235 -12.59 2.58 1.40
C PHE A 235 -12.08 1.59 2.45
N ALA A 236 -12.46 0.31 2.36
CA ALA A 236 -12.06 -0.73 3.29
C ALA A 236 -10.56 -1.10 3.18
N SER A 237 -9.93 -0.86 2.03
CA SER A 237 -8.61 -1.41 1.67
C SER A 237 -7.45 -1.06 2.60
N ASN A 238 -7.51 0.06 3.34
CA ASN A 238 -6.52 0.46 4.34
C ASN A 238 -7.16 0.74 5.71
N PHE A 239 -8.46 0.57 5.83
CA PHE A 239 -9.19 0.88 7.06
C PHE A 239 -8.72 0.01 8.24
N PHE A 240 -8.39 -1.23 7.98
CA PHE A 240 -7.99 -2.21 9.00
C PHE A 240 -6.58 -1.97 9.59
N TYR A 241 -5.72 -1.20 8.95
CA TYR A 241 -4.36 -0.97 9.46
C TYR A 241 -4.34 -0.32 10.83
N SER A 242 -5.16 0.69 11.06
CA SER A 242 -5.24 1.37 12.35
C SER A 242 -5.52 0.38 13.49
N TYR A 243 -6.51 -0.50 13.29
CA TYR A 243 -6.87 -1.51 14.29
C TYR A 243 -5.78 -2.58 14.47
N GLN A 244 -5.19 -3.07 13.39
CA GLN A 244 -4.16 -4.11 13.45
C GLN A 244 -2.88 -3.62 14.14
N TYR A 245 -2.46 -2.37 13.85
CA TYR A 245 -1.22 -1.82 14.38
C TYR A 245 -1.38 -1.23 15.79
N GLY A 246 -2.48 -0.53 16.06
CA GLY A 246 -2.76 0.08 17.35
C GLY A 246 -3.38 -0.91 18.34
N PRO A 247 -4.68 -1.14 18.25
CA PRO A 247 -5.41 -2.03 19.17
C PRO A 247 -4.83 -3.43 19.32
N VAL A 248 -4.27 -4.03 18.27
CA VAL A 248 -3.67 -5.36 18.38
C VAL A 248 -2.16 -5.27 18.64
N ASN A 249 -1.35 -4.82 17.68
CA ASN A 249 0.10 -4.95 17.83
C ASN A 249 0.66 -4.14 19.01
N ALA A 250 0.25 -2.88 19.11
CA ALA A 250 0.79 -2.01 20.16
C ALA A 250 0.18 -2.26 21.55
N SER A 251 -1.08 -2.74 21.62
CA SER A 251 -1.76 -2.88 22.93
C SER A 251 -1.45 -4.19 23.63
N ILE A 252 -1.09 -5.26 22.93
CA ILE A 252 -0.91 -6.57 23.57
C ILE A 252 0.52 -7.11 23.52
N PHE A 253 1.41 -6.53 22.69
CA PHE A 253 2.78 -7.02 22.56
C PHE A 253 3.81 -6.00 23.05
N ASN A 254 4.89 -6.50 23.66
CA ASN A 254 6.04 -5.67 24.01
C ASN A 254 6.79 -5.20 22.74
N ILE A 255 7.65 -4.20 22.89
CA ILE A 255 8.26 -3.49 21.75
C ILE A 255 9.04 -4.41 20.81
N ARG A 256 9.80 -5.37 21.33
CA ARG A 256 10.56 -6.31 20.49
C ARG A 256 9.63 -7.28 19.73
N THR A 257 8.55 -7.72 20.34
CA THR A 257 7.56 -8.59 19.69
C THR A 257 6.79 -7.85 18.60
N ARG A 258 6.54 -6.55 18.73
CA ARG A 258 5.95 -5.73 17.67
C ARG A 258 6.81 -5.74 16.40
N GLY A 259 8.15 -5.59 16.56
CA GLY A 259 9.09 -5.72 15.44
C GLY A 259 9.09 -7.12 14.83
N PHE A 260 9.10 -8.16 15.67
CA PHE A 260 8.98 -9.56 15.23
C PHE A 260 7.70 -9.80 14.43
N ASN A 261 6.57 -9.31 14.91
CA ASN A 261 5.29 -9.40 14.22
C ASN A 261 5.32 -8.73 12.84
N ASN A 262 5.98 -7.58 12.70
CA ASN A 262 6.13 -6.90 11.41
C ASN A 262 6.86 -7.76 10.38
N ILE A 263 7.91 -8.48 10.78
CA ILE A 263 8.66 -9.39 9.90
C ILE A 263 7.70 -10.41 9.27
N PHE A 264 6.89 -11.06 10.09
CA PHE A 264 5.95 -12.08 9.63
C PHE A 264 4.76 -11.49 8.87
N TYR A 265 4.27 -10.32 9.27
CA TYR A 265 3.20 -9.62 8.58
C TYR A 265 3.58 -9.33 7.11
N TRP A 266 4.72 -8.67 6.89
CA TRP A 266 5.19 -8.34 5.54
C TRP A 266 5.67 -9.55 4.76
N GLY A 267 6.31 -10.52 5.42
CA GLY A 267 6.70 -11.78 4.79
C GLY A 267 5.48 -12.58 4.32
N ALA A 268 4.43 -12.64 5.12
CA ALA A 268 3.18 -13.32 4.78
C ALA A 268 2.45 -12.64 3.61
N GLN A 269 2.51 -11.30 3.52
CA GLN A 269 1.98 -10.58 2.36
C GLN A 269 2.65 -11.03 1.05
N MET A 270 3.98 -11.12 1.04
CA MET A 270 4.72 -11.57 -0.14
C MET A 270 4.31 -12.98 -0.56
N ALA A 271 4.28 -13.90 0.39
CA ALA A 271 3.93 -15.29 0.12
C ALA A 271 2.49 -15.45 -0.38
N SER A 272 1.54 -14.75 0.23
CA SER A 272 0.13 -14.86 -0.14
C SER A 272 -0.20 -14.12 -1.44
N ALA A 273 0.44 -12.98 -1.73
CA ALA A 273 0.31 -12.31 -3.03
C ALA A 273 0.80 -13.21 -4.17
N TYR A 274 1.94 -13.88 -3.97
CA TYR A 274 2.47 -14.85 -4.93
C TYR A 274 1.53 -16.06 -5.08
N ALA A 275 1.02 -16.61 -3.98
CA ALA A 275 0.07 -17.72 -4.05
C ALA A 275 -1.24 -17.35 -4.77
N LEU A 276 -1.76 -16.14 -4.55
CA LEU A 276 -2.97 -15.66 -5.20
C LEU A 276 -2.78 -15.47 -6.72
N SER A 277 -1.58 -15.10 -7.18
CA SER A 277 -1.31 -14.91 -8.60
C SER A 277 -1.51 -16.20 -9.41
N PHE A 278 -1.20 -17.37 -8.86
CA PHE A 278 -1.47 -18.65 -9.53
C PHE A 278 -2.96 -18.87 -9.83
N LEU A 279 -3.85 -18.32 -9.00
CA LEU A 279 -5.29 -18.37 -9.26
C LEU A 279 -5.69 -17.30 -10.28
N LEU A 280 -5.26 -16.05 -10.04
CA LEU A 280 -5.72 -14.90 -10.83
C LEU A 280 -5.16 -14.90 -12.27
N ASP A 281 -3.97 -15.46 -12.48
CA ASP A 281 -3.32 -15.54 -13.80
C ASP A 281 -3.53 -16.90 -14.50
N ASN A 282 -4.38 -17.78 -13.94
CA ASN A 282 -4.59 -19.11 -14.50
C ASN A 282 -5.31 -19.05 -15.87
N PRO A 283 -4.65 -19.38 -16.98
CA PRO A 283 -5.24 -19.24 -18.32
C PRO A 283 -6.32 -20.32 -18.61
N ARG A 284 -6.42 -21.36 -17.77
CA ARG A 284 -7.40 -22.45 -17.96
C ARG A 284 -8.79 -22.08 -17.42
N MET A 285 -8.93 -20.96 -16.73
CA MET A 285 -10.19 -20.51 -16.15
C MET A 285 -10.58 -19.14 -16.72
N THR A 286 -11.89 -18.92 -16.91
CA THR A 286 -12.42 -17.61 -17.31
C THR A 286 -12.11 -16.55 -16.24
N ARG A 287 -11.99 -15.29 -16.65
CA ARG A 287 -11.81 -14.15 -15.71
C ARG A 287 -12.89 -14.15 -14.62
N ARG A 288 -14.14 -14.41 -15.03
CA ARG A 288 -15.29 -14.53 -14.11
C ARG A 288 -15.04 -15.61 -13.04
N THR A 289 -14.64 -16.82 -13.45
CA THR A 289 -14.44 -17.94 -12.51
C THR A 289 -13.30 -17.64 -11.53
N ARG A 290 -12.18 -17.10 -12.02
CA ARG A 290 -11.04 -16.70 -11.17
C ARG A 290 -11.46 -15.66 -10.14
N GLY A 291 -12.18 -14.62 -10.57
CA GLY A 291 -12.69 -13.57 -9.69
C GLY A 291 -13.64 -14.11 -8.62
N LEU A 292 -14.59 -14.95 -8.97
CA LEU A 292 -15.55 -15.54 -8.03
C LEU A 292 -14.86 -16.42 -6.98
N ILE A 293 -13.91 -17.27 -7.39
CA ILE A 293 -13.13 -18.09 -6.47
C ILE A 293 -12.31 -17.20 -5.53
N ALA A 294 -11.65 -16.17 -6.06
CA ALA A 294 -10.84 -15.26 -5.25
C ALA A 294 -11.70 -14.49 -4.23
N VAL A 295 -12.88 -14.00 -4.61
CA VAL A 295 -13.84 -13.37 -3.67
C VAL A 295 -14.27 -14.35 -2.59
N ALA A 296 -14.56 -15.60 -2.94
CA ALA A 296 -14.94 -16.63 -1.97
C ALA A 296 -13.78 -16.92 -0.98
N ILE A 297 -12.53 -17.04 -1.46
CA ILE A 297 -11.35 -17.19 -0.61
C ILE A 297 -11.23 -16.02 0.35
N VAL A 298 -11.30 -14.79 -0.15
CA VAL A 298 -11.24 -13.58 0.68
C VAL A 298 -12.36 -13.58 1.72
N ALA A 299 -13.59 -13.88 1.34
CA ALA A 299 -14.74 -13.89 2.23
C ALA A 299 -14.56 -14.91 3.38
N VAL A 300 -14.19 -16.15 3.07
CA VAL A 300 -13.96 -17.20 4.08
C VAL A 300 -12.79 -16.83 4.99
N PHE A 301 -11.68 -16.37 4.41
CA PHE A 301 -10.47 -16.04 5.13
C PHE A 301 -10.68 -14.87 6.09
N PHE A 302 -11.32 -13.79 5.64
CA PHE A 302 -11.59 -12.64 6.51
C PHE A 302 -12.56 -12.97 7.64
N ASN A 303 -13.63 -13.73 7.39
CA ASN A 303 -14.53 -14.14 8.46
C ASN A 303 -13.83 -15.01 9.51
N ALA A 304 -12.93 -15.91 9.09
CA ALA A 304 -12.14 -16.73 10.01
C ALA A 304 -11.19 -15.85 10.86
N ILE A 305 -10.47 -14.93 10.23
CA ILE A 305 -9.54 -14.02 10.93
C ILE A 305 -10.30 -13.12 11.90
N TRP A 306 -11.37 -12.45 11.46
CA TRP A 306 -12.12 -11.53 12.32
C TRP A 306 -12.83 -12.27 13.45
N GLY A 307 -13.28 -13.51 13.22
CA GLY A 307 -13.77 -14.40 14.28
C GLY A 307 -12.69 -14.73 15.32
N GLY A 308 -11.48 -15.05 14.88
CA GLY A 308 -10.32 -15.22 15.75
C GLY A 308 -9.95 -13.93 16.51
N THR A 309 -10.02 -12.81 15.80
CA THR A 309 -9.77 -11.47 16.38
C THR A 309 -10.82 -11.12 17.45
N LEU A 310 -12.10 -11.43 17.23
CA LEU A 310 -13.16 -11.22 18.20
C LEU A 310 -12.86 -11.98 19.52
N LYS A 311 -12.47 -13.26 19.40
CA LYS A 311 -12.08 -14.07 20.56
C LYS A 311 -10.87 -13.49 21.29
N LEU A 312 -9.92 -12.89 20.56
CA LEU A 312 -8.78 -12.20 21.15
C LEU A 312 -9.23 -10.90 21.84
N GLN A 313 -10.04 -10.07 21.15
CA GLN A 313 -10.50 -8.77 21.64
C GLN A 313 -11.38 -8.85 22.89
N GLN A 314 -12.08 -9.96 23.08
CA GLN A 314 -12.87 -10.20 24.31
C GLN A 314 -12.01 -10.31 25.57
N LYS A 315 -10.67 -10.42 25.46
CA LYS A 315 -9.77 -10.56 26.60
C LYS A 315 -9.24 -9.23 27.12
N TYR A 316 -9.34 -8.15 26.37
CA TYR A 316 -8.83 -6.83 26.74
C TYR A 316 -9.70 -5.72 26.14
N THR A 317 -9.63 -4.55 26.70
CA THR A 317 -10.42 -3.39 26.26
C THR A 317 -9.50 -2.29 25.76
N HIS A 318 -9.56 -1.13 26.35
CA HIS A 318 -8.84 0.08 25.99
C HIS A 318 -7.81 0.37 27.10
N GLY A 319 -6.52 0.22 26.79
CA GLY A 319 -5.48 0.63 27.75
C GLY A 319 -5.09 2.11 27.56
N PRO A 320 -4.31 2.78 28.41
CA PRO A 320 -3.74 2.28 29.64
C PRO A 320 -4.75 2.16 30.77
N LEU A 321 -4.50 1.26 31.71
CA LEU A 321 -5.29 1.10 32.91
C LEU A 321 -5.18 2.32 33.83
N PRO A 322 -6.18 2.59 34.69
CA PRO A 322 -6.07 3.59 35.75
C PRO A 322 -4.88 3.35 36.70
N SER A 323 -4.38 2.12 36.76
CA SER A 323 -3.17 1.72 37.50
C SER A 323 -1.85 2.21 36.87
N GLY A 324 -1.88 2.80 35.67
CA GLY A 324 -0.66 3.16 34.91
C GLY A 324 -0.04 1.99 34.15
N GLU A 325 -0.62 0.81 34.17
CA GLU A 325 -0.19 -0.32 33.35
C GLU A 325 -0.37 0.00 31.85
N PRO A 326 0.55 -0.42 30.97
CA PRO A 326 0.50 -0.08 29.55
C PRO A 326 -0.63 -0.78 28.78
N THR A 327 -1.23 -1.82 29.36
CA THR A 327 -2.34 -2.59 28.79
C THR A 327 -3.14 -3.30 29.87
N ASP A 328 -4.41 -3.59 29.60
CA ASP A 328 -5.27 -4.45 30.41
C ASP A 328 -5.30 -5.91 29.90
N TYR A 329 -4.41 -6.28 28.98
CA TYR A 329 -4.30 -7.65 28.52
C TYR A 329 -3.86 -8.57 29.67
N PRO A 330 -4.57 -9.69 29.92
CA PRO A 330 -4.30 -10.56 31.06
C PRO A 330 -2.85 -11.04 31.13
N GLY A 331 -2.19 -10.74 32.24
CA GLY A 331 -0.77 -11.10 32.46
C GLY A 331 0.23 -10.14 31.81
N GLY A 332 -0.18 -8.91 31.44
CA GLY A 332 0.68 -7.88 30.84
C GLY A 332 1.02 -8.12 29.39
N LEU A 333 1.92 -7.32 28.83
CA LEU A 333 2.35 -7.40 27.44
C LEU A 333 2.94 -8.78 27.08
N ILE A 334 2.61 -9.25 25.88
CA ILE A 334 3.08 -10.54 25.37
C ILE A 334 4.50 -10.38 24.81
N ASP A 335 5.39 -11.26 25.27
CA ASP A 335 6.70 -11.45 24.69
C ASP A 335 6.70 -12.67 23.78
N PHE A 336 7.36 -12.60 22.62
CA PHE A 336 7.48 -13.74 21.69
C PHE A 336 8.21 -14.95 22.30
N LEU A 337 9.04 -14.73 23.32
CA LEU A 337 9.72 -15.81 24.07
C LEU A 337 8.75 -16.62 24.95
N ASP A 338 7.61 -16.03 25.34
CA ASP A 338 6.53 -16.75 26.02
C ASP A 338 5.65 -17.45 24.98
N SER A 339 6.13 -18.55 24.44
CA SER A 339 5.47 -19.26 23.34
C SER A 339 4.02 -19.69 23.65
N LYS A 340 3.69 -19.94 24.92
CA LYS A 340 2.32 -20.34 25.33
C LYS A 340 1.31 -19.22 25.17
N ARG A 341 1.70 -17.98 25.49
CA ARG A 341 0.85 -16.81 25.34
C ARG A 341 0.96 -16.21 23.93
N ALA A 342 2.13 -16.26 23.33
CA ALA A 342 2.46 -15.55 22.09
C ALA A 342 2.00 -16.25 20.82
N ALA A 343 2.04 -17.58 20.76
CA ALA A 343 1.85 -18.33 19.51
C ALA A 343 0.51 -18.00 18.80
N GLY A 344 -0.60 -18.03 19.51
CA GLY A 344 -1.91 -17.74 18.93
C GLY A 344 -2.04 -16.31 18.40
N PRO A 345 -1.76 -15.28 19.22
CA PRO A 345 -1.80 -13.89 18.78
C PRO A 345 -0.81 -13.55 17.66
N ILE A 346 0.42 -14.11 17.64
CA ILE A 346 1.41 -13.92 16.58
C ILE A 346 0.93 -14.53 15.26
N VAL A 347 0.41 -15.77 15.31
CA VAL A 347 -0.18 -16.41 14.12
C VAL A 347 -1.33 -15.58 13.58
N LEU A 348 -2.23 -15.08 14.44
CA LEU A 348 -3.33 -14.23 14.02
C LEU A 348 -2.82 -12.94 13.35
N TYR A 349 -1.79 -12.31 13.93
CA TYR A 349 -1.19 -11.10 13.37
C TYR A 349 -0.52 -11.37 12.01
N THR A 350 0.16 -12.51 11.86
CA THR A 350 0.72 -12.97 10.58
C THR A 350 -0.39 -13.16 9.53
N LEU A 351 -1.54 -13.73 9.94
CA LEU A 351 -2.68 -13.91 9.06
C LEU A 351 -3.35 -12.59 8.65
N TYR A 352 -3.22 -11.51 9.43
CA TYR A 352 -3.62 -10.18 8.95
C TYR A 352 -2.83 -9.77 7.71
N GLY A 353 -1.51 -10.03 7.67
CA GLY A 353 -0.69 -9.79 6.49
C GLY A 353 -1.15 -10.60 5.26
N VAL A 354 -1.52 -11.86 5.47
CA VAL A 354 -2.14 -12.68 4.41
C VAL A 354 -3.43 -12.04 3.90
N GLY A 355 -4.33 -11.66 4.82
CA GLY A 355 -5.62 -11.04 4.49
C GLY A 355 -5.45 -9.73 3.72
N ASP A 356 -4.53 -8.89 4.16
CA ASP A 356 -4.20 -7.63 3.50
C ASP A 356 -3.80 -7.85 2.03
N ALA A 357 -2.86 -8.76 1.78
CA ALA A 357 -2.42 -9.07 0.42
C ALA A 357 -3.54 -9.67 -0.44
N LEU A 358 -4.31 -10.61 0.11
CA LEU A 358 -5.45 -11.22 -0.61
C LEU A 358 -6.46 -10.14 -1.03
N TYR A 359 -6.82 -9.24 -0.12
CA TYR A 359 -7.81 -8.20 -0.38
C TYR A 359 -7.33 -7.16 -1.38
N GLN A 360 -6.15 -6.58 -1.16
CA GLN A 360 -5.64 -5.51 -2.01
C GLN A 360 -5.31 -6.01 -3.42
N ASN A 361 -4.68 -7.19 -3.54
CA ASN A 361 -4.38 -7.75 -4.86
C ASN A 361 -5.67 -8.09 -5.64
N LEU A 362 -6.70 -8.62 -4.97
CA LEU A 362 -8.00 -8.84 -5.61
C LEU A 362 -8.65 -7.53 -6.04
N ALA A 363 -8.59 -6.47 -5.21
CA ALA A 363 -9.11 -5.16 -5.55
C ALA A 363 -8.41 -4.57 -6.79
N TYR A 364 -7.06 -4.61 -6.82
CA TYR A 364 -6.29 -4.19 -8.00
C TYR A 364 -6.60 -5.02 -9.24
N TRP A 365 -6.76 -6.35 -9.07
CA TRP A 365 -7.08 -7.23 -10.18
C TRP A 365 -8.47 -6.95 -10.76
N ILE A 366 -9.48 -6.72 -9.90
CA ILE A 366 -10.83 -6.31 -10.35
C ILE A 366 -10.74 -5.01 -11.13
N ILE A 367 -10.11 -3.97 -10.56
CA ILE A 367 -9.95 -2.66 -11.22
C ILE A 367 -9.20 -2.79 -12.54
N GLY A 368 -8.12 -3.56 -12.56
CA GLY A 368 -7.32 -3.82 -13.77
C GLY A 368 -8.06 -4.60 -14.85
N SER A 369 -9.11 -5.34 -14.47
CA SER A 369 -9.93 -6.10 -15.42
C SER A 369 -11.05 -5.28 -16.08
N LEU A 370 -11.27 -4.02 -15.65
CA LEU A 370 -12.38 -3.18 -16.15
C LEU A 370 -12.07 -2.51 -17.49
N THR A 371 -10.80 -2.30 -17.82
CA THR A 371 -10.39 -1.61 -19.06
C THR A 371 -8.94 -1.96 -19.40
N ASN A 372 -8.62 -1.97 -20.69
CA ASN A 372 -7.24 -2.07 -21.20
C ASN A 372 -6.67 -0.69 -21.56
N ASP A 373 -7.48 0.37 -21.52
CA ASP A 373 -7.03 1.75 -21.72
C ASP A 373 -6.16 2.20 -20.54
N ASN A 374 -4.87 2.37 -20.78
CA ASN A 374 -3.90 2.77 -19.76
C ASN A 374 -4.24 4.11 -19.09
N GLN A 375 -4.86 5.05 -19.82
CA GLN A 375 -5.23 6.35 -19.27
C GLN A 375 -6.44 6.22 -18.32
N LYS A 376 -7.46 5.44 -18.70
CA LYS A 376 -8.59 5.12 -17.83
C LYS A 376 -8.12 4.35 -16.60
N LEU A 377 -7.25 3.34 -16.78
CA LEU A 377 -6.71 2.54 -15.69
C LEU A 377 -5.93 3.38 -14.67
N SER A 378 -5.12 4.34 -15.15
CA SER A 378 -4.41 5.28 -14.29
C SER A 378 -5.38 6.14 -13.44
N ARG A 379 -6.49 6.60 -14.03
CA ARG A 379 -7.54 7.36 -13.31
C ARG A 379 -8.26 6.48 -12.28
N TYR A 380 -8.56 5.22 -12.61
CA TYR A 380 -9.16 4.26 -11.68
C TYR A 380 -8.24 3.97 -10.50
N ALA A 381 -6.93 3.81 -10.77
CA ALA A 381 -5.93 3.64 -9.70
C ALA A 381 -5.83 4.88 -8.80
N GLY A 382 -5.87 6.08 -9.38
CA GLY A 382 -5.91 7.34 -8.63
C GLY A 382 -7.16 7.46 -7.76
N PHE A 383 -8.33 7.14 -8.30
CA PHE A 383 -9.59 7.09 -7.55
C PHE A 383 -9.51 6.08 -6.40
N TYR A 384 -9.04 4.85 -6.69
CA TYR A 384 -8.85 3.82 -5.67
C TYR A 384 -7.96 4.32 -4.53
N LYS A 385 -6.79 4.88 -4.85
CA LYS A 385 -5.85 5.39 -3.84
C LYS A 385 -6.41 6.56 -3.03
N GLY A 386 -7.17 7.45 -3.66
CA GLY A 386 -7.85 8.55 -2.98
C GLY A 386 -8.88 8.05 -1.96
N ILE A 387 -9.78 7.14 -2.37
CA ILE A 387 -10.80 6.58 -1.47
C ILE A 387 -10.19 5.67 -0.39
N GLN A 388 -9.17 4.88 -0.73
CA GLN A 388 -8.38 4.10 0.22
C GLN A 388 -7.78 4.99 1.32
N SER A 389 -7.20 6.12 0.93
CA SER A 389 -6.61 7.09 1.87
C SER A 389 -7.68 7.76 2.73
N LEU A 390 -8.85 8.06 2.16
CA LEU A 390 -9.98 8.57 2.94
C LEU A 390 -10.43 7.58 4.00
N GLY A 391 -10.53 6.29 3.66
CA GLY A 391 -10.82 5.22 4.63
C GLY A 391 -9.77 5.14 5.74
N ALA A 392 -8.50 5.18 5.38
CA ALA A 392 -7.40 5.22 6.35
C ALA A 392 -7.49 6.44 7.28
N THR A 393 -7.77 7.64 6.73
CA THR A 393 -7.98 8.87 7.53
C THR A 393 -9.02 8.65 8.63
N VAL A 394 -10.17 8.09 8.26
CA VAL A 394 -11.24 7.82 9.22
C VAL A 394 -10.80 6.79 10.27
N ALA A 395 -10.17 5.70 9.85
CA ALA A 395 -9.73 4.64 10.76
C ALA A 395 -8.71 5.14 11.81
N TRP A 396 -7.70 5.90 11.38
CA TRP A 396 -6.70 6.48 12.28
C TRP A 396 -7.32 7.51 13.23
N GLN A 397 -8.32 8.28 12.76
CA GLN A 397 -9.01 9.25 13.61
C GLN A 397 -9.91 8.56 14.64
N LEU A 398 -10.51 7.40 14.33
CA LEU A 398 -11.28 6.62 15.31
C LEU A 398 -10.38 6.14 16.46
N ASP A 399 -9.17 5.67 16.17
CA ASP A 399 -8.21 5.25 17.20
C ASP A 399 -7.68 6.47 17.99
N ALA A 400 -7.36 7.58 17.33
CA ALA A 400 -6.95 8.83 17.97
C ALA A 400 -8.02 9.41 18.91
N LYS A 401 -9.30 9.18 18.61
CA LYS A 401 -10.45 9.59 19.45
C LYS A 401 -10.82 8.56 20.51
N ASN A 402 -10.02 7.55 20.71
CA ASN A 402 -10.22 6.50 21.68
C ASN A 402 -11.58 5.78 21.55
N VAL A 403 -12.02 5.56 20.31
CA VAL A 403 -13.16 4.67 20.05
C VAL A 403 -12.80 3.26 20.53
N SER A 404 -13.72 2.61 21.25
CA SER A 404 -13.45 1.30 21.85
C SER A 404 -12.93 0.30 20.80
N TYR A 405 -11.97 -0.53 21.18
CA TYR A 405 -11.36 -1.52 20.27
C TYR A 405 -12.40 -2.49 19.70
N MET A 406 -13.41 -2.85 20.50
CA MET A 406 -14.51 -3.69 20.04
C MET A 406 -15.31 -3.01 18.92
N ASN A 407 -15.60 -1.71 19.02
CA ASN A 407 -16.31 -0.97 17.99
C ASN A 407 -15.45 -0.82 16.72
N GLN A 408 -14.13 -0.61 16.87
CA GLN A 408 -13.22 -0.59 15.74
C GLN A 408 -13.18 -1.95 15.03
N LEU A 409 -13.14 -3.06 15.78
CA LEU A 409 -13.20 -4.43 15.23
C LEU A 409 -14.49 -4.65 14.46
N ILE A 410 -15.65 -4.34 15.08
CA ILE A 410 -16.96 -4.52 14.43
C ILE A 410 -17.04 -3.67 13.17
N GLY A 411 -16.61 -2.39 13.25
CA GLY A 411 -16.58 -1.50 12.08
C GLY A 411 -15.74 -2.05 10.93
N ASN A 412 -14.55 -2.58 11.21
CA ASN A 412 -13.70 -3.24 10.22
C ASN A 412 -14.39 -4.46 9.59
N TRP A 413 -14.94 -5.35 10.43
CA TRP A 413 -15.58 -6.57 9.95
C TRP A 413 -16.82 -6.30 9.10
N VAL A 414 -17.68 -5.39 9.56
CA VAL A 414 -18.88 -4.97 8.83
C VAL A 414 -18.50 -4.29 7.49
N LEU A 415 -17.54 -3.37 7.51
CA LEU A 415 -17.10 -2.66 6.31
C LEU A 415 -16.53 -3.62 5.26
N LEU A 416 -15.66 -4.55 5.68
CA LEU A 416 -15.13 -5.59 4.82
C LEU A 416 -16.24 -6.52 4.30
N GLY A 417 -17.21 -6.91 5.15
CA GLY A 417 -18.36 -7.70 4.76
C GLY A 417 -19.21 -7.00 3.69
N ILE A 418 -19.50 -5.71 3.86
CA ILE A 418 -20.23 -4.89 2.88
C ILE A 418 -19.46 -4.82 1.57
N SER A 419 -18.14 -4.70 1.60
CA SER A 419 -17.29 -4.59 0.41
C SER A 419 -17.28 -5.85 -0.45
N LEU A 420 -17.60 -7.01 0.11
CA LEU A 420 -17.64 -8.27 -0.64
C LEU A 420 -18.79 -8.30 -1.67
N PHE A 421 -19.92 -7.59 -1.42
CA PHE A 421 -21.03 -7.58 -2.35
C PHE A 421 -20.69 -6.93 -3.70
N PRO A 422 -20.14 -5.70 -3.74
CA PRO A 422 -19.70 -5.13 -5.00
C PRO A 422 -18.54 -5.91 -5.64
N MET A 423 -17.60 -6.46 -4.87
CA MET A 423 -16.55 -7.32 -5.41
C MET A 423 -17.13 -8.56 -6.10
N LEU A 424 -18.13 -9.21 -5.46
CA LEU A 424 -18.83 -10.36 -6.02
C LEU A 424 -19.59 -10.00 -7.30
N TYR A 425 -20.31 -8.87 -7.27
CA TYR A 425 -21.03 -8.38 -8.45
C TYR A 425 -20.07 -8.11 -9.61
N MET A 426 -18.98 -7.39 -9.36
CA MET A 426 -17.97 -7.10 -10.37
C MET A 426 -17.35 -8.39 -10.92
N ALA A 427 -16.89 -9.30 -10.04
CA ALA A 427 -16.33 -10.57 -10.47
C ALA A 427 -17.32 -11.41 -11.32
N ALA A 428 -18.62 -11.38 -10.99
CA ALA A 428 -19.66 -12.09 -11.74
C ALA A 428 -19.95 -11.49 -13.12
N THR A 429 -19.65 -10.20 -13.32
CA THR A 429 -19.91 -9.48 -14.58
C THR A 429 -18.66 -9.35 -15.46
N LEU A 430 -17.47 -9.78 -15.00
CA LEU A 430 -16.23 -9.73 -15.79
C LEU A 430 -16.37 -10.56 -17.07
N LYS A 431 -15.99 -9.95 -18.19
CA LYS A 431 -15.84 -10.59 -19.50
C LYS A 431 -14.39 -11.07 -19.69
N ASP A 432 -14.17 -12.11 -20.48
CA ASP A 432 -12.83 -12.62 -20.78
C ASP A 432 -12.00 -11.65 -21.64
N HIS A 433 -12.70 -10.83 -22.47
CA HIS A 433 -12.11 -9.73 -23.22
C HIS A 433 -12.78 -8.42 -22.79
N SER A 434 -12.01 -7.33 -22.71
CA SER A 434 -12.57 -6.01 -22.44
C SER A 434 -13.34 -5.51 -23.69
N ASP A 435 -14.31 -4.62 -23.47
CA ASP A 435 -15.06 -4.03 -24.59
C ASP A 435 -14.14 -3.17 -25.49
N ASP A 436 -12.98 -2.74 -25.01
CA ASP A 436 -11.94 -2.02 -25.76
C ASP A 436 -11.27 -2.97 -26.78
N ASP A 437 -11.02 -4.26 -26.46
CA ASP A 437 -10.43 -5.26 -27.37
C ASP A 437 -11.35 -5.53 -28.57
N VAL A 438 -12.67 -5.52 -28.37
CA VAL A 438 -13.65 -5.73 -29.42
C VAL A 438 -13.69 -4.54 -30.39
N GLY A 439 -13.41 -3.33 -29.88
CA GLY A 439 -13.31 -2.11 -30.70
C GLY A 439 -12.07 -2.10 -31.61
N GLU A 440 -10.93 -2.48 -31.07
CA GLU A 440 -9.66 -2.57 -31.85
C GLU A 440 -9.71 -3.67 -32.90
N THR A 441 -10.23 -4.85 -32.56
CA THR A 441 -10.40 -5.95 -33.50
C THR A 441 -11.36 -5.58 -34.63
N LYS A 442 -12.48 -4.90 -34.35
CA LYS A 442 -13.38 -4.39 -35.38
C LYS A 442 -12.74 -3.32 -36.26
N SER A 443 -11.92 -2.43 -35.68
CA SER A 443 -11.19 -1.41 -36.42
C SER A 443 -10.13 -2.01 -37.34
N GLN A 444 -9.43 -3.08 -36.89
CA GLN A 444 -8.49 -3.82 -37.72
C GLN A 444 -9.19 -4.55 -38.90
N TYR A 445 -10.29 -5.24 -38.64
CA TYR A 445 -11.04 -5.90 -39.71
C TYR A 445 -11.64 -4.91 -40.71
N LEU A 446 -12.02 -3.69 -40.29
CA LEU A 446 -12.49 -2.65 -41.20
C LEU A 446 -11.34 -2.01 -41.97
N ALA A 447 -10.12 -1.92 -41.43
CA ALA A 447 -8.94 -1.43 -42.09
C ALA A 447 -8.38 -2.45 -43.12
N GLU A 448 -8.42 -3.75 -42.78
CA GLU A 448 -8.02 -4.83 -43.70
C GLU A 448 -9.06 -5.09 -44.80
N GLY A 449 -10.35 -4.85 -44.53
CA GLY A 449 -11.42 -5.00 -45.52
C GLY A 449 -11.43 -3.92 -46.61
N ASP A 450 -10.86 -2.75 -46.37
CA ASP A 450 -10.74 -1.67 -47.36
C ASP A 450 -9.54 -1.84 -48.30
N ASP A 451 -8.54 -2.66 -47.94
CA ASP A 451 -7.35 -2.91 -48.78
C ASP A 451 -7.60 -3.97 -49.86
N ASP A 452 -8.61 -4.85 -49.68
CA ASP A 452 -8.96 -5.88 -50.68
C ASP A 452 -9.85 -5.34 -51.82
N THR A 453 -10.44 -4.15 -51.66
CA THR A 453 -11.27 -3.52 -52.72
C THR A 453 -10.48 -2.63 -53.70
N VAL A 454 -9.20 -2.33 -53.43
CA VAL A 454 -8.34 -1.46 -54.29
C VAL A 454 -7.47 -2.28 -55.26
N LYS A 455 -7.44 -3.61 -55.22
CA LYS A 455 -6.65 -4.45 -56.12
C LYS A 455 -7.44 -5.06 -57.30
N GLN A 456 -8.65 -4.60 -57.58
CA GLN A 456 -9.40 -4.96 -58.81
C GLN A 456 -9.96 -3.70 -59.45
N VAL A 457 -9.11 -2.88 -60.06
CA VAL A 457 -9.39 -2.08 -61.28
C VAL A 457 -8.10 -1.92 -62.08
#